data_92ee61df87321d51ff3f56bfe38b5349
#
_entry.id   92ee61df87321d51ff3f56bfe38b5349
#
_cell.length_a   1.000
_cell.length_b   1.000
_cell.length_c   1.000
_cell.angle_alpha   90.00
_cell.angle_beta   90.00
_cell.angle_gamma   90.00
#
_symmetry.space_group_name_H-M   'P 1'
#
loop_
_entity.id
_entity.type
_entity.pdbx_description
1 polymer ?
#
loop_
_entity_poly.entity_id
_entity_poly.type
_entity_poly.pdbx_seq_one_letter_code
_entity_poly.pdbx_strand_id
1 'polypeptide(L)'
;VEATLDLLAEGSTIEALSIEAIAARAGVGKATIYRRWPGKDALLLDALRRLKGVLPNPAGHSVRDDLVLLVGAVGQNIDPRAAKILPCLVPEVNRSPDHFRLYQNIIAPRRQLMREVIRRGVRLGELRADLDIEMAMALLTGPMLMQRLLRWHPELDDVLLPDRIVDGILDGIRAR
;
A
#
# COMPACT_ATOMS: atom_id res chain seq x y z
N VAL A 1 14.47 -9.14 8.03
CA VAL A 1 13.44 -8.13 7.80
C VAL A 1 13.75 -6.86 8.57
N GLU A 2 13.83 -6.89 9.92
CA GLU A 2 14.06 -5.67 10.73
C GLU A 2 15.30 -4.91 10.28
N ALA A 3 16.45 -5.58 10.18
CA ALA A 3 17.70 -4.96 9.71
C ALA A 3 17.57 -4.29 8.33
N THR A 4 16.77 -4.84 7.44
CA THR A 4 16.48 -4.25 6.11
C THR A 4 15.71 -2.94 6.27
N LEU A 5 14.69 -2.93 7.11
CA LEU A 5 13.88 -1.74 7.39
C LEU A 5 14.69 -0.65 8.10
N ASP A 6 15.58 -1.04 9.01
CA ASP A 6 16.46 -0.10 9.70
C ASP A 6 17.42 0.60 8.72
N LEU A 7 18.08 -0.17 7.85
CA LEU A 7 18.97 0.39 6.82
C LEU A 7 18.23 1.34 5.87
N LEU A 8 17.01 0.97 5.43
CA LEU A 8 16.17 1.85 4.60
C LEU A 8 15.78 3.13 5.35
N ALA A 9 15.41 3.01 6.63
CA ALA A 9 15.03 4.17 7.46
C ALA A 9 16.21 5.10 7.77
N GLU A 10 17.45 4.59 7.69
CA GLU A 10 18.70 5.33 7.81
C GLU A 10 19.16 5.97 6.48
N GLY A 11 18.39 5.79 5.41
CA GLY A 11 18.61 6.42 4.11
C GLY A 11 19.30 5.55 3.07
N SER A 12 19.49 4.25 3.32
CA SER A 12 19.99 3.35 2.26
C SER A 12 18.98 3.27 1.11
N THR A 13 19.47 3.38 -0.13
CA THR A 13 18.65 3.15 -1.33
C THR A 13 18.46 1.66 -1.56
N ILE A 14 17.45 1.27 -2.38
CA ILE A 14 17.24 -0.13 -2.77
C ILE A 14 18.50 -0.69 -3.46
N GLU A 15 19.16 0.11 -4.30
CA GLU A 15 20.37 -0.29 -5.02
C GLU A 15 21.55 -0.53 -4.06
N ALA A 16 21.74 0.37 -3.09
CA ALA A 16 22.84 0.30 -2.13
C ALA A 16 22.68 -0.84 -1.12
N LEU A 17 21.45 -1.34 -0.90
CA LEU A 17 21.22 -2.48 -0.04
C LEU A 17 21.90 -3.74 -0.59
N SER A 18 22.67 -4.41 0.26
CA SER A 18 23.28 -5.71 -0.05
C SER A 18 22.93 -6.74 1.02
N ILE A 19 22.97 -8.02 0.64
CA ILE A 19 22.79 -9.13 1.61
C ILE A 19 23.86 -9.08 2.67
N GLU A 20 25.08 -8.66 2.32
CA GLU A 20 26.20 -8.47 3.24
C GLU A 20 25.89 -7.43 4.32
N ALA A 21 25.44 -6.25 3.91
CA ALA A 21 25.07 -5.17 4.83
C ALA A 21 23.91 -5.58 5.75
N ILE A 22 22.91 -6.24 5.19
CA ILE A 22 21.75 -6.73 5.95
C ILE A 22 22.18 -7.82 6.95
N ALA A 23 23.04 -8.75 6.54
CA ALA A 23 23.55 -9.83 7.39
C ALA A 23 24.38 -9.27 8.56
N ALA A 24 25.28 -8.33 8.26
CA ALA A 24 26.09 -7.65 9.28
C ALA A 24 25.20 -6.90 10.28
N ARG A 25 24.22 -6.15 9.79
CA ARG A 25 23.27 -5.42 10.65
C ARG A 25 22.41 -6.35 11.52
N ALA A 26 22.03 -7.50 10.97
CA ALA A 26 21.21 -8.49 11.66
C ALA A 26 22.01 -9.39 12.62
N GLY A 27 23.34 -9.34 12.59
CA GLY A 27 24.20 -10.21 13.37
C GLY A 27 24.11 -11.68 12.95
N VAL A 28 23.85 -11.98 11.66
CA VAL A 28 23.67 -13.35 11.16
C VAL A 28 24.57 -13.60 9.94
N GLY A 29 24.87 -14.87 9.67
CA GLY A 29 25.57 -15.24 8.43
C GLY A 29 24.67 -15.12 7.19
N LYS A 30 25.25 -14.81 6.02
CA LYS A 30 24.53 -14.74 4.74
C LYS A 30 23.75 -16.02 4.43
N ALA A 31 24.28 -17.18 4.77
CA ALA A 31 23.60 -18.46 4.57
C ALA A 31 22.24 -18.52 5.32
N THR A 32 22.12 -17.87 6.47
CA THR A 32 20.86 -17.79 7.22
C THR A 32 19.82 -16.99 6.46
N ILE A 33 20.24 -15.94 5.77
CA ILE A 33 19.34 -15.13 4.92
C ILE A 33 18.92 -15.94 3.70
N TYR A 34 19.89 -16.51 2.97
CA TYR A 34 19.60 -17.27 1.73
C TYR A 34 18.73 -18.50 1.95
N ARG A 35 18.76 -19.11 3.15
CA ARG A 35 17.87 -20.22 3.49
C ARG A 35 16.39 -19.81 3.46
N ARG A 36 16.07 -18.54 3.72
CA ARG A 36 14.70 -18.03 3.82
C ARG A 36 14.27 -17.21 2.59
N TRP A 37 15.22 -16.48 2.00
CA TRP A 37 14.96 -15.64 0.84
C TRP A 37 15.96 -15.95 -0.27
N PRO A 38 15.49 -16.27 -1.48
CA PRO A 38 16.38 -16.64 -2.60
C PRO A 38 17.28 -15.50 -3.08
N GLY A 39 17.01 -14.26 -2.63
CA GLY A 39 17.81 -13.09 -2.99
C GLY A 39 17.33 -11.83 -2.30
N LYS A 40 17.98 -10.71 -2.63
CA LYS A 40 17.73 -9.38 -2.06
C LYS A 40 16.27 -8.95 -2.29
N ASP A 41 15.75 -9.14 -3.50
CA ASP A 41 14.41 -8.67 -3.87
C ASP A 41 13.31 -9.38 -3.07
N ALA A 42 13.45 -10.68 -2.83
CA ALA A 42 12.52 -11.44 -2.03
C ALA A 42 12.51 -10.98 -0.56
N LEU A 43 13.70 -10.70 0.01
CA LEU A 43 13.83 -10.15 1.35
C LEU A 43 13.25 -8.73 1.44
N LEU A 44 13.53 -7.90 0.43
CA LEU A 44 13.02 -6.53 0.36
C LEU A 44 11.49 -6.52 0.23
N LEU A 45 10.93 -7.40 -0.62
CA LEU A 45 9.48 -7.56 -0.76
C LEU A 45 8.82 -7.91 0.58
N ASP A 46 9.40 -8.86 1.33
CA ASP A 46 8.91 -9.27 2.64
C ASP A 46 9.01 -8.13 3.67
N ALA A 47 10.12 -7.39 3.66
CA ALA A 47 10.32 -6.23 4.52
C ALA A 47 9.31 -5.11 4.24
N LEU A 48 9.11 -4.75 2.98
CA LEU A 48 8.17 -3.69 2.60
C LEU A 48 6.71 -4.09 2.80
N ARG A 49 6.37 -5.38 2.64
CA ARG A 49 5.03 -5.89 3.00
C ARG A 49 4.76 -5.74 4.49
N ARG A 50 5.77 -5.95 5.34
CA ARG A 50 5.64 -5.77 6.78
C ARG A 50 5.34 -4.32 7.16
N LEU A 51 5.90 -3.33 6.47
CA LEU A 51 5.56 -1.91 6.68
C LEU A 51 4.07 -1.63 6.49
N LYS A 52 3.45 -2.30 5.50
CA LYS A 52 2.04 -2.13 5.17
C LYS A 52 1.10 -2.82 6.15
N GLY A 53 1.60 -3.71 6.99
CA GLY A 53 0.80 -4.50 7.92
C GLY A 53 -0.16 -5.48 7.25
N VAL A 54 -1.06 -6.02 8.06
CA VAL A 54 -2.05 -7.01 7.65
C VAL A 54 -3.03 -6.42 6.62
N LEU A 55 -3.48 -7.25 5.69
CA LEU A 55 -4.56 -6.87 4.78
C LEU A 55 -5.84 -6.59 5.58
N PRO A 56 -6.56 -5.50 5.29
CA PRO A 56 -7.91 -5.32 5.84
C PRO A 56 -8.81 -6.50 5.48
N ASN A 57 -9.74 -6.80 6.35
CA ASN A 57 -10.73 -7.86 6.13
C ASN A 57 -12.15 -7.27 6.05
N PRO A 58 -12.62 -6.90 4.85
CA PRO A 58 -13.98 -6.40 4.65
C PRO A 58 -15.02 -7.41 5.13
N ALA A 59 -16.01 -6.94 5.89
CA ALA A 59 -17.05 -7.80 6.45
C ALA A 59 -18.04 -8.30 5.40
N GLY A 60 -18.17 -7.61 4.28
CA GLY A 60 -19.07 -8.00 3.19
C GLY A 60 -20.52 -7.55 3.36
N HIS A 61 -20.86 -6.86 4.44
CA HIS A 61 -22.24 -6.45 4.72
C HIS A 61 -22.65 -5.17 4.00
N SER A 62 -21.73 -4.25 3.76
CA SER A 62 -21.95 -2.96 3.12
C SER A 62 -20.80 -2.64 2.18
N VAL A 63 -21.12 -2.29 0.93
CA VAL A 63 -20.09 -1.84 -0.03
C VAL A 63 -19.43 -0.54 0.47
N ARG A 64 -20.22 0.38 1.02
CA ARG A 64 -19.72 1.63 1.58
C ARG A 64 -18.72 1.39 2.70
N ASP A 65 -19.09 0.60 3.71
CA ASP A 65 -18.25 0.40 4.91
C ASP A 65 -16.97 -0.36 4.57
N ASP A 66 -17.07 -1.33 3.67
CA ASP A 66 -15.89 -2.06 3.17
C ASP A 66 -14.96 -1.13 2.38
N LEU A 67 -15.49 -0.19 1.58
CA LEU A 67 -14.68 0.81 0.89
C LEU A 67 -14.03 1.79 1.87
N VAL A 68 -14.74 2.25 2.90
CA VAL A 68 -14.19 3.11 3.96
C VAL A 68 -13.03 2.42 4.66
N LEU A 69 -13.19 1.15 5.03
CA LEU A 69 -12.13 0.33 5.62
C LEU A 69 -10.89 0.26 4.71
N LEU A 70 -11.10 -0.03 3.43
CA LEU A 70 -10.01 -0.18 2.46
C LEU A 70 -9.32 1.13 2.14
N VAL A 71 -10.07 2.21 1.97
CA VAL A 71 -9.54 3.58 1.75
C VAL A 71 -8.76 4.03 2.98
N GLY A 72 -9.30 3.82 4.18
CA GLY A 72 -8.63 4.12 5.43
C GLY A 72 -7.29 3.40 5.58
N ALA A 73 -7.16 2.20 5.04
CA ALA A 73 -5.91 1.44 5.04
C ALA A 73 -4.88 1.92 3.98
N VAL A 74 -5.29 2.77 3.02
CA VAL A 74 -4.35 3.32 2.03
C VAL A 74 -3.32 4.21 2.72
N GLY A 75 -2.04 3.89 2.52
CA GLY A 75 -0.96 4.64 3.15
C GLY A 75 -0.86 4.47 4.67
N GLN A 76 -1.76 3.72 5.32
CA GLN A 76 -1.51 3.30 6.71
C GLN A 76 -0.29 2.39 6.75
N ASN A 77 0.60 2.71 7.67
CA ASN A 77 1.77 1.92 7.95
C ASN A 77 1.77 1.66 9.46
N ILE A 78 1.90 0.40 9.82
CA ILE A 78 1.97 0.00 11.23
C ILE A 78 3.34 0.36 11.81
N ASP A 79 4.35 0.42 10.94
CA ASP A 79 5.73 0.69 11.33
C ASP A 79 6.05 2.18 11.17
N PRO A 80 6.49 2.87 12.23
CA PRO A 80 6.83 4.29 12.18
C PRO A 80 7.99 4.61 11.21
N ARG A 81 8.84 3.64 10.89
CA ARG A 81 9.92 3.80 9.89
C ARG A 81 9.38 4.10 8.48
N ALA A 82 8.14 3.72 8.21
CA ALA A 82 7.51 3.95 6.90
C ALA A 82 7.50 5.44 6.51
N ALA A 83 7.35 6.35 7.47
CA ALA A 83 7.40 7.79 7.20
C ALA A 83 8.74 8.25 6.63
N LYS A 84 9.83 7.56 6.97
CA LYS A 84 11.17 7.82 6.44
C LYS A 84 11.44 7.06 5.15
N ILE A 85 10.96 5.81 5.05
CA ILE A 85 11.24 4.90 3.95
C ILE A 85 10.46 5.27 2.69
N LEU A 86 9.15 5.52 2.82
CA LEU A 86 8.29 5.70 1.64
C LEU A 86 8.65 6.91 0.76
N PRO A 87 8.98 8.09 1.29
CA PRO A 87 9.41 9.21 0.46
C PRO A 87 10.66 8.90 -0.37
N CYS A 88 11.57 8.07 0.15
CA CYS A 88 12.79 7.65 -0.55
C CYS A 88 12.51 6.60 -1.62
N LEU A 89 11.47 5.76 -1.44
CA LEU A 89 11.14 4.69 -2.39
C LEU A 89 10.42 5.20 -3.64
N VAL A 90 9.59 6.25 -3.53
CA VAL A 90 8.81 6.75 -4.67
C VAL A 90 9.67 7.14 -5.87
N PRO A 91 10.77 7.89 -5.71
CA PRO A 91 11.66 8.20 -6.83
C PRO A 91 12.32 6.96 -7.43
N GLU A 92 12.68 5.97 -6.61
CA GLU A 92 13.32 4.74 -7.09
C GLU A 92 12.37 3.86 -7.90
N VAL A 93 11.11 3.77 -7.45
CA VAL A 93 10.04 3.06 -8.19
C VAL A 93 9.87 3.65 -9.60
N ASN A 94 9.96 4.97 -9.74
CA ASN A 94 9.81 5.64 -11.03
C ASN A 94 11.04 5.51 -11.94
N ARG A 95 12.22 5.24 -11.40
CA ARG A 95 13.47 5.11 -12.16
C ARG A 95 13.71 3.71 -12.71
N SER A 96 13.23 2.68 -12.02
CA SER A 96 13.56 1.29 -12.33
C SER A 96 12.30 0.46 -12.60
N PRO A 97 12.20 -0.19 -13.78
CA PRO A 97 11.12 -1.14 -14.05
C PRO A 97 11.05 -2.30 -13.04
N ASP A 98 12.20 -2.71 -12.48
CA ASP A 98 12.27 -3.78 -11.48
C ASP A 98 11.71 -3.30 -10.14
N HIS A 99 12.07 -2.10 -9.70
CA HIS A 99 11.50 -1.50 -8.50
C HIS A 99 10.00 -1.21 -8.67
N PHE A 100 9.57 -0.82 -9.87
CA PHE A 100 8.15 -0.69 -10.17
C PHE A 100 7.41 -2.03 -10.04
N ARG A 101 7.97 -3.12 -10.58
CA ARG A 101 7.39 -4.47 -10.43
C ARG A 101 7.34 -4.91 -8.96
N LEU A 102 8.40 -4.65 -8.21
CA LEU A 102 8.43 -4.92 -6.77
C LEU A 102 7.30 -4.19 -6.04
N TYR A 103 7.14 -2.89 -6.30
CA TYR A 103 6.06 -2.10 -5.73
C TYR A 103 4.68 -2.63 -6.12
N GLN A 104 4.46 -2.97 -7.40
CA GLN A 104 3.20 -3.58 -7.85
C GLN A 104 2.88 -4.87 -7.09
N ASN A 105 3.87 -5.73 -6.84
CA ASN A 105 3.69 -6.96 -6.07
C ASN A 105 3.31 -6.71 -4.60
N ILE A 106 3.75 -5.57 -4.03
CA ILE A 106 3.39 -5.19 -2.66
C ILE A 106 1.94 -4.76 -2.57
N ILE A 107 1.46 -3.98 -3.55
CA ILE A 107 0.11 -3.39 -3.52
C ILE A 107 -0.95 -4.27 -4.18
N ALA A 108 -0.58 -5.25 -5.00
CA ALA A 108 -1.50 -6.10 -5.75
C ALA A 108 -2.59 -6.77 -4.88
N PRO A 109 -2.28 -7.35 -3.70
CA PRO A 109 -3.31 -7.95 -2.86
C PRO A 109 -4.36 -6.95 -2.37
N ARG A 110 -3.94 -5.71 -2.04
CA ARG A 110 -4.84 -4.64 -1.60
C ARG A 110 -5.72 -4.13 -2.74
N ARG A 111 -5.13 -3.98 -3.93
CA ARG A 111 -5.88 -3.62 -5.14
C ARG A 111 -6.91 -4.70 -5.50
N GLN A 112 -6.53 -5.96 -5.40
CA GLN A 112 -7.44 -7.06 -5.70
C GLN A 112 -8.65 -7.05 -4.75
N LEU A 113 -8.40 -6.87 -3.46
CA LEU A 113 -9.45 -6.80 -2.46
C LEU A 113 -10.44 -5.65 -2.72
N MET A 114 -9.93 -4.45 -3.04
CA MET A 114 -10.78 -3.31 -3.40
C MET A 114 -11.58 -3.56 -4.68
N ARG A 115 -10.95 -4.16 -5.69
CA ARG A 115 -11.63 -4.56 -6.94
C ARG A 115 -12.77 -5.53 -6.69
N GLU A 116 -12.59 -6.48 -5.78
CA GLU A 116 -13.63 -7.44 -5.38
C GLU A 116 -14.82 -6.76 -4.71
N VAL A 117 -14.56 -5.80 -3.80
CA VAL A 117 -15.62 -5.02 -3.16
C VAL A 117 -16.41 -4.21 -4.19
N ILE A 118 -15.71 -3.49 -5.10
CA ILE A 118 -16.38 -2.71 -6.16
C ILE A 118 -17.20 -3.63 -7.09
N ARG A 119 -16.63 -4.77 -7.53
CA ARG A 119 -17.36 -5.74 -8.35
C ARG A 119 -18.58 -6.30 -7.64
N ARG A 120 -18.51 -6.52 -6.33
CA ARG A 120 -19.68 -6.91 -5.54
C ARG A 120 -20.75 -5.83 -5.59
N GLY A 121 -20.40 -4.56 -5.41
CA GLY A 121 -21.33 -3.43 -5.50
C GLY A 121 -22.04 -3.35 -6.86
N VAL A 122 -21.29 -3.58 -7.94
CA VAL A 122 -21.88 -3.64 -9.31
C VAL A 122 -22.86 -4.82 -9.42
N ARG A 123 -22.50 -6.01 -8.95
CA ARG A 123 -23.38 -7.19 -9.01
C ARG A 123 -24.66 -7.02 -8.18
N LEU A 124 -24.58 -6.31 -7.06
CA LEU A 124 -25.74 -6.05 -6.19
C LEU A 124 -26.59 -4.87 -6.66
N GLY A 125 -26.18 -4.16 -7.73
CA GLY A 125 -26.87 -2.97 -8.23
C GLY A 125 -26.69 -1.72 -7.35
N GLU A 126 -25.80 -1.76 -6.37
CA GLU A 126 -25.44 -0.61 -5.54
C GLU A 126 -24.57 0.39 -6.31
N LEU A 127 -23.78 -0.10 -7.24
CA LEU A 127 -22.93 0.68 -8.12
C LEU A 127 -23.39 0.49 -9.58
N ARG A 128 -23.21 1.51 -10.41
CA ARG A 128 -23.60 1.46 -11.82
C ARG A 128 -22.85 0.37 -12.59
N ALA A 129 -23.54 -0.27 -13.53
CA ALA A 129 -23.02 -1.42 -14.27
C ALA A 129 -21.89 -1.08 -15.26
N ASP A 130 -21.84 0.16 -15.73
CA ASP A 130 -20.84 0.70 -16.67
C ASP A 130 -19.63 1.33 -15.98
N LEU A 131 -19.44 1.07 -14.65
CA LEU A 131 -18.37 1.66 -13.87
C LEU A 131 -17.00 1.16 -14.35
N ASP A 132 -16.11 2.11 -14.69
CA ASP A 132 -14.68 1.81 -14.81
C ASP A 132 -14.10 1.55 -13.42
N ILE A 133 -13.86 0.28 -13.11
CA ILE A 133 -13.41 -0.17 -11.80
C ILE A 133 -12.01 0.37 -11.48
N GLU A 134 -11.10 0.40 -12.44
CA GLU A 134 -9.73 0.86 -12.21
C GLU A 134 -9.71 2.38 -11.98
N MET A 135 -10.53 3.13 -12.70
CA MET A 135 -10.70 4.56 -12.47
C MET A 135 -11.36 4.84 -11.10
N ALA A 136 -12.39 4.09 -10.72
CA ALA A 136 -13.00 4.19 -9.39
C ALA A 136 -11.99 3.93 -8.28
N MET A 137 -11.15 2.90 -8.44
CA MET A 137 -10.07 2.61 -7.49
C MET A 137 -9.06 3.75 -7.40
N ALA A 138 -8.68 4.36 -8.52
CA ALA A 138 -7.75 5.49 -8.54
C ALA A 138 -8.34 6.70 -7.80
N LEU A 139 -9.62 7.02 -8.04
CA LEU A 139 -10.33 8.11 -7.37
C LEU A 139 -10.46 7.86 -5.85
N LEU A 140 -10.77 6.64 -5.44
CA LEU A 140 -10.89 6.27 -4.02
C LEU A 140 -9.55 6.33 -3.28
N THR A 141 -8.46 5.92 -3.92
CA THR A 141 -7.16 5.80 -3.24
C THR A 141 -6.28 7.03 -3.37
N GLY A 142 -6.40 7.77 -4.47
CA GLY A 142 -5.56 8.93 -4.79
C GLY A 142 -5.57 10.01 -3.71
N PRO A 143 -6.74 10.55 -3.32
CA PRO A 143 -6.81 11.61 -2.31
C PRO A 143 -6.18 11.19 -0.97
N MET A 144 -6.43 9.95 -0.53
CA MET A 144 -5.86 9.43 0.71
C MET A 144 -4.34 9.29 0.64
N LEU A 145 -3.83 8.82 -0.51
CA LEU A 145 -2.39 8.71 -0.74
C LEU A 145 -1.72 10.09 -0.75
N MET A 146 -2.32 11.07 -1.44
CA MET A 146 -1.82 12.45 -1.49
C MET A 146 -1.79 13.08 -0.09
N GLN A 147 -2.86 12.91 0.68
CA GLN A 147 -2.91 13.43 2.04
C GLN A 147 -1.81 12.84 2.91
N ARG A 148 -1.59 11.54 2.86
CA ARG A 148 -0.58 10.86 3.70
C ARG A 148 0.86 11.06 3.27
N LEU A 149 1.10 11.23 1.97
CA LEU A 149 2.45 11.48 1.46
C LEU A 149 2.85 12.95 1.57
N LEU A 150 1.93 13.87 1.28
CA LEU A 150 2.24 15.29 1.10
C LEU A 150 1.58 16.20 2.14
N ARG A 151 0.68 15.68 2.99
CA ARG A 151 -0.18 16.49 3.86
C ARG A 151 -0.83 17.64 3.09
N TRP A 152 -1.40 17.30 1.94
CA TRP A 152 -1.94 18.27 0.97
C TRP A 152 -2.87 19.30 1.60
N HIS A 153 -3.69 18.87 2.56
CA HIS A 153 -4.53 19.74 3.36
C HIS A 153 -4.29 19.47 4.85
N PRO A 154 -3.47 20.30 5.52
CA PRO A 154 -3.18 20.11 6.94
C PRO A 154 -4.40 20.12 7.86
N GLU A 155 -5.50 20.80 7.42
CA GLU A 155 -6.74 20.93 8.18
C GLU A 155 -7.71 19.75 8.00
N LEU A 156 -7.43 18.83 7.07
CA LEU A 156 -8.26 17.64 6.92
C LEU A 156 -7.99 16.64 8.02
N ASP A 157 -9.04 16.24 8.70
CA ASP A 157 -8.99 15.18 9.70
C ASP A 157 -8.79 13.81 9.01
N ASP A 158 -7.63 13.22 9.21
CA ASP A 158 -7.26 11.91 8.63
C ASP A 158 -8.18 10.77 9.09
N VAL A 159 -8.87 10.93 10.22
CA VAL A 159 -9.81 9.92 10.74
C VAL A 159 -11.11 9.92 9.94
N LEU A 160 -11.63 11.11 9.62
CA LEU A 160 -12.88 11.28 8.87
C LEU A 160 -12.70 11.27 7.35
N LEU A 161 -11.47 11.38 6.87
CA LEU A 161 -11.19 11.51 5.45
C LEU A 161 -11.63 10.30 4.62
N PRO A 162 -11.45 9.03 5.06
CA PRO A 162 -11.93 7.87 4.32
C PRO A 162 -13.44 7.90 4.04
N ASP A 163 -14.24 8.22 5.05
CA ASP A 163 -15.70 8.35 4.91
C ASP A 163 -16.06 9.43 3.89
N ARG A 164 -15.45 10.61 4.01
CA ARG A 164 -15.73 11.74 3.10
C ARG A 164 -15.35 11.44 1.65
N ILE A 165 -14.22 10.74 1.43
CA ILE A 165 -13.81 10.32 0.09
C ILE A 165 -14.81 9.32 -0.48
N VAL A 166 -15.16 8.30 0.30
CA VAL A 166 -16.08 7.25 -0.16
C VAL A 166 -17.45 7.82 -0.45
N ASP A 167 -18.02 8.62 0.45
CA ASP A 167 -19.36 9.23 0.26
C ASP A 167 -19.38 10.15 -0.97
N GLY A 168 -18.38 11.03 -1.12
CA GLY A 168 -18.30 11.91 -2.27
C GLY A 168 -18.18 11.17 -3.61
N ILE A 169 -17.51 10.03 -3.65
CA ILE A 169 -17.39 9.22 -4.86
C ILE A 169 -18.65 8.38 -5.09
N LEU A 170 -19.21 7.78 -4.04
CA LEU A 170 -20.43 6.98 -4.18
C LEU A 170 -21.59 7.81 -4.72
N ASP A 171 -21.72 9.07 -4.34
CA ASP A 171 -22.74 9.97 -4.89
C ASP A 171 -22.60 10.18 -6.42
N GLY A 172 -21.37 10.03 -6.96
CA GLY A 172 -21.07 10.09 -8.40
C GLY A 172 -21.20 8.76 -9.15
N ILE A 173 -21.14 7.61 -8.46
CA ILE A 173 -21.09 6.27 -9.08
C ILE A 173 -22.24 5.33 -8.67
N ARG A 174 -23.22 5.82 -7.92
CA ARG A 174 -24.42 5.04 -7.58
C ARG A 174 -25.20 4.66 -8.84
N ALA A 175 -25.88 3.52 -8.78
CA ALA A 175 -26.85 3.16 -9.79
C ALA A 175 -28.02 4.18 -9.78
N ARG A 176 -28.45 4.58 -10.97
CA ARG A 176 -29.63 5.46 -11.15
C ARG A 176 -30.86 4.65 -11.44
#